data_95e41f4c62b8149d61ace72b04374252
#
_entry.id   95e41f4c62b8149d61ace72b04374252
#
_cell.length_a   1.000
_cell.length_b   1.000
_cell.length_c   1.000
_cell.angle_alpha   90.00
_cell.angle_beta   90.00
_cell.angle_gamma   90.00
#
_symmetry.space_group_name_H-M   'P 1'
#
loop_
_entity.id
_entity.type
_entity.pdbx_description
1 polymer ?
#
loop_
_entity_poly.entity_id
_entity_poly.type
_entity_poly.pdbx_seq_one_letter_code
_entity_poly.pdbx_strand_id
1 'polypeptide(L)'
;MISNEDIFAAATRVLAERPDATLQTIAQAAGISRTTIFYRFPTRESLLQALSVDAFMRIKTVMSVLTGETSSQYPQKLLEVTQKLIPLVEQSMFLRNVPTENNNLNSVWAEATAPLTSYLIQLQQVGILGKEIPHRWLVASYISLLFAAWDEVSLGELGSLQASRLVVHTWLRGAGHISI
;
A
#
# COMPACT_ATOMS: atom_id res chain seq x y z
N MET A 1 27.60 -9.47 -2.63
CA MET A 1 27.08 -9.15 -1.26
C MET A 1 25.57 -9.05 -1.38
N ILE A 2 24.78 -9.82 -0.61
CA ILE A 2 23.31 -9.81 -0.68
C ILE A 2 22.79 -8.44 -0.27
N SER A 3 21.91 -7.84 -1.09
CA SER A 3 21.31 -6.53 -0.86
C SER A 3 20.22 -6.57 0.23
N ASN A 4 19.76 -5.41 0.70
CA ASN A 4 18.56 -5.37 1.56
C ASN A 4 17.30 -5.78 0.78
N GLU A 5 17.25 -5.49 -0.52
CA GLU A 5 16.13 -5.90 -1.38
C GLU A 5 15.98 -7.42 -1.45
N ASP A 6 17.10 -8.17 -1.55
CA ASP A 6 17.08 -9.64 -1.54
C ASP A 6 16.55 -10.19 -0.21
N ILE A 7 16.98 -9.55 0.91
CA ILE A 7 16.50 -9.93 2.25
C ILE A 7 15.01 -9.60 2.38
N PHE A 8 14.56 -8.45 1.89
CA PHE A 8 13.16 -8.05 1.93
C PHE A 8 12.28 -8.97 1.08
N ALA A 9 12.72 -9.35 -0.11
CA ALA A 9 12.01 -10.31 -0.94
C ALA A 9 11.85 -11.68 -0.25
N ALA A 10 12.92 -12.18 0.38
CA ALA A 10 12.88 -13.42 1.14
C ALA A 10 11.97 -13.30 2.38
N ALA A 11 12.08 -12.20 3.13
CA ALA A 11 11.28 -11.94 4.32
C ALA A 11 9.79 -11.84 3.99
N THR A 12 9.42 -11.09 2.96
CA THR A 12 8.02 -10.96 2.49
C THR A 12 7.40 -12.32 2.20
N ARG A 13 8.09 -13.16 1.42
CA ARG A 13 7.62 -14.51 1.09
C ARG A 13 7.44 -15.39 2.34
N VAL A 14 8.43 -15.39 3.24
CA VAL A 14 8.38 -16.20 4.47
C VAL A 14 7.28 -15.73 5.41
N LEU A 15 7.11 -14.40 5.58
CA LEU A 15 6.12 -13.83 6.48
C LEU A 15 4.69 -13.90 5.95
N ALA A 16 4.51 -13.97 4.63
CA ALA A 16 3.21 -14.25 4.02
C ALA A 16 2.70 -15.64 4.39
N GLU A 17 3.59 -16.66 4.40
CA GLU A 17 3.23 -18.04 4.77
C GLU A 17 3.22 -18.27 6.29
N ARG A 18 4.14 -17.62 7.00
CA ARG A 18 4.36 -17.77 8.45
C ARG A 18 4.60 -16.40 9.09
N PRO A 19 3.53 -15.70 9.49
CA PRO A 19 3.62 -14.34 10.05
C PRO A 19 4.47 -14.23 11.33
N ASP A 20 4.66 -15.33 12.05
CA ASP A 20 5.47 -15.44 13.27
C ASP A 20 6.93 -15.89 13.03
N ALA A 21 7.34 -16.05 11.77
CA ALA A 21 8.69 -16.52 11.44
C ALA A 21 9.78 -15.69 12.11
N THR A 22 10.83 -16.39 12.57
CA THR A 22 11.98 -15.76 13.24
C THR A 22 12.96 -15.15 12.26
N LEU A 23 13.82 -14.23 12.73
CA LEU A 23 14.93 -13.68 11.94
C LEU A 23 15.84 -14.81 11.40
N GLN A 24 16.03 -15.88 12.15
CA GLN A 24 16.86 -17.01 11.71
C GLN A 24 16.21 -17.73 10.51
N THR A 25 14.90 -17.95 10.55
CA THR A 25 14.15 -18.53 9.43
C THR A 25 14.27 -17.68 8.17
N ILE A 26 14.15 -16.36 8.34
CA ILE A 26 14.29 -15.40 7.23
C ILE A 26 15.73 -15.40 6.68
N ALA A 27 16.74 -15.45 7.54
CA ALA A 27 18.13 -15.55 7.13
C ALA A 27 18.40 -16.78 6.26
N GLN A 28 17.87 -17.94 6.66
CA GLN A 28 17.97 -19.17 5.88
C GLN A 28 17.32 -19.03 4.51
N ALA A 29 16.12 -18.45 4.44
CA ALA A 29 15.41 -18.23 3.19
C ALA A 29 16.12 -17.21 2.27
N ALA A 30 16.82 -16.24 2.86
CA ALA A 30 17.63 -15.25 2.13
C ALA A 30 19.04 -15.77 1.76
N GLY A 31 19.42 -16.98 2.19
CA GLY A 31 20.76 -17.54 1.93
C GLY A 31 21.89 -16.81 2.65
N ILE A 32 21.62 -16.19 3.81
CA ILE A 32 22.61 -15.46 4.60
C ILE A 32 22.81 -16.10 5.98
N SER A 33 23.96 -15.79 6.59
CA SER A 33 24.26 -16.27 7.95
C SER A 33 23.37 -15.56 8.99
N ARG A 34 23.16 -16.26 10.14
CA ARG A 34 22.55 -15.67 11.32
C ARG A 34 23.25 -14.36 11.74
N THR A 35 24.56 -14.34 11.76
CA THR A 35 25.35 -13.15 12.12
C THR A 35 25.04 -11.99 11.19
N THR A 36 24.91 -12.26 9.89
CA THR A 36 24.64 -11.21 8.88
C THR A 36 23.26 -10.58 9.10
N ILE A 37 22.22 -11.37 9.35
CA ILE A 37 20.87 -10.80 9.54
C ILE A 37 20.79 -10.03 10.85
N PHE A 38 21.36 -10.54 11.96
CA PHE A 38 21.33 -9.85 13.25
C PHE A 38 22.20 -8.57 13.26
N TYR A 39 23.26 -8.51 12.44
CA TYR A 39 24.02 -7.28 12.25
C TYR A 39 23.21 -6.20 11.53
N ARG A 40 22.42 -6.57 10.53
CA ARG A 40 21.59 -5.61 9.76
C ARG A 40 20.29 -5.26 10.48
N PHE A 41 19.65 -6.23 11.08
CA PHE A 41 18.37 -6.11 11.78
C PHE A 41 18.50 -6.76 13.16
N PRO A 42 18.87 -5.99 14.19
CA PRO A 42 19.12 -6.52 15.53
C PRO A 42 17.92 -7.23 16.15
N THR A 43 16.70 -6.80 15.80
CA THR A 43 15.45 -7.39 16.27
C THR A 43 14.51 -7.68 15.10
N ARG A 44 13.52 -8.53 15.34
CA ARG A 44 12.46 -8.81 14.35
C ARG A 44 11.67 -7.52 14.03
N GLU A 45 11.42 -6.71 15.02
CA GLU A 45 10.72 -5.42 14.92
C GLU A 45 11.48 -4.47 14.00
N SER A 46 12.82 -4.42 14.10
CA SER A 46 13.64 -3.57 13.22
C SER A 46 13.57 -4.02 11.76
N LEU A 47 13.48 -5.33 11.49
CA LEU A 47 13.24 -5.84 10.14
C LEU A 47 11.84 -5.47 9.63
N LEU A 48 10.80 -5.67 10.47
CA LEU A 48 9.42 -5.33 10.10
C LEU A 48 9.25 -3.83 9.83
N GLN A 49 9.90 -2.97 10.61
CA GLN A 49 9.92 -1.52 10.35
C GLN A 49 10.59 -1.19 9.00
N ALA A 50 11.73 -1.81 8.70
CA ALA A 50 12.42 -1.60 7.43
C ALA A 50 11.57 -2.09 6.24
N LEU A 51 10.89 -3.22 6.39
CA LEU A 51 9.94 -3.74 5.39
C LEU A 51 8.74 -2.81 5.20
N SER A 52 8.22 -2.21 6.29
CA SER A 52 7.13 -1.23 6.20
C SER A 52 7.54 0.00 5.42
N VAL A 53 8.73 0.53 5.68
CA VAL A 53 9.29 1.67 4.95
C VAL A 53 9.44 1.34 3.46
N ASP A 54 10.02 0.19 3.13
CA ASP A 54 10.19 -0.25 1.73
C ASP A 54 8.82 -0.37 1.02
N ALA A 55 7.84 -1.02 1.67
CA ALA A 55 6.49 -1.16 1.13
C ALA A 55 5.83 0.21 0.87
N PHE A 56 5.94 1.15 1.82
CA PHE A 56 5.38 2.50 1.67
C PHE A 56 6.06 3.29 0.54
N MET A 57 7.37 3.13 0.36
CA MET A 57 8.08 3.78 -0.74
C MET A 57 7.70 3.20 -2.11
N ARG A 58 7.42 1.90 -2.21
CA ARG A 58 6.85 1.29 -3.43
C ARG A 58 5.44 1.82 -3.71
N ILE A 59 4.59 1.93 -2.69
CA ILE A 59 3.26 2.53 -2.80
C ILE A 59 3.37 3.98 -3.30
N LYS A 60 4.27 4.78 -2.72
CA LYS A 60 4.56 6.15 -3.18
C LYS A 60 4.92 6.21 -4.66
N THR A 61 5.82 5.32 -5.09
CA THR A 61 6.26 5.25 -6.49
C THR A 61 5.09 4.97 -7.42
N VAL A 62 4.20 4.04 -7.08
CA VAL A 62 3.00 3.75 -7.86
C VAL A 62 2.03 4.94 -7.86
N MET A 63 1.82 5.58 -6.71
CA MET A 63 0.92 6.74 -6.60
C MET A 63 1.47 8.00 -7.29
N SER A 64 2.79 8.08 -7.48
CA SER A 64 3.43 9.25 -8.12
C SER A 64 3.00 9.48 -9.57
N VAL A 65 2.41 8.48 -10.23
CA VAL A 65 1.83 8.67 -11.57
C VAL A 65 0.50 9.45 -11.57
N LEU A 66 -0.08 9.67 -10.37
CA LEU A 66 -1.27 10.52 -10.19
C LEU A 66 -0.90 12.00 -10.25
N THR A 67 -0.23 12.41 -11.33
CA THR A 67 0.18 13.79 -11.59
C THR A 67 -0.41 14.29 -12.90
N GLY A 68 -0.42 15.61 -13.10
CA GLY A 68 -0.83 16.23 -14.34
C GLY A 68 -2.31 16.59 -14.41
N GLU A 69 -2.78 16.96 -15.58
CA GLU A 69 -4.13 17.49 -15.79
C GLU A 69 -5.22 16.53 -15.35
N THR A 70 -6.12 17.02 -14.54
CA THR A 70 -7.27 16.32 -13.96
C THR A 70 -8.47 16.26 -14.89
N SER A 71 -8.24 16.20 -16.21
CA SER A 71 -9.31 16.16 -17.20
C SER A 71 -10.04 14.81 -17.22
N SER A 72 -10.82 14.55 -18.24
CA SER A 72 -11.70 13.38 -18.42
C SER A 72 -11.09 11.98 -18.18
N GLN A 73 -9.76 11.90 -17.98
CA GLN A 73 -9.04 10.62 -17.79
C GLN A 73 -8.87 10.19 -16.33
N TYR A 74 -9.41 10.95 -15.34
CA TYR A 74 -9.23 10.61 -13.92
C TYR A 74 -9.68 9.19 -13.52
N PRO A 75 -10.77 8.63 -14.06
CA PRO A 75 -11.16 7.26 -13.71
C PRO A 75 -10.14 6.24 -14.20
N GLN A 76 -9.58 6.47 -15.40
CA GLN A 76 -8.57 5.59 -15.99
C GLN A 76 -7.26 5.63 -15.21
N LYS A 77 -6.79 6.81 -14.81
CA LYS A 77 -5.59 6.95 -13.97
C LYS A 77 -5.75 6.26 -12.62
N LEU A 78 -6.89 6.45 -11.96
CA LEU A 78 -7.18 5.74 -10.70
C LEU A 78 -7.21 4.24 -10.90
N LEU A 79 -7.80 3.75 -12.01
CA LEU A 79 -7.83 2.32 -12.32
C LEU A 79 -6.42 1.75 -12.53
N GLU A 80 -5.57 2.42 -13.31
CA GLU A 80 -4.17 2.00 -13.54
C GLU A 80 -3.37 1.92 -12.23
N VAL A 81 -3.53 2.92 -11.36
CA VAL A 81 -2.87 2.93 -10.05
C VAL A 81 -3.43 1.81 -9.16
N THR A 82 -4.75 1.63 -9.12
CA THR A 82 -5.40 0.56 -8.35
C THR A 82 -4.89 -0.82 -8.76
N GLN A 83 -4.77 -1.08 -10.07
CA GLN A 83 -4.25 -2.35 -10.61
C GLN A 83 -2.82 -2.64 -10.16
N LYS A 84 -1.99 -1.61 -9.99
CA LYS A 84 -0.62 -1.75 -9.51
C LYS A 84 -0.53 -1.84 -7.99
N LEU A 85 -1.50 -1.24 -7.26
CA LEU A 85 -1.52 -1.26 -5.80
C LEU A 85 -2.00 -2.60 -5.23
N ILE A 86 -2.97 -3.28 -5.85
CA ILE A 86 -3.51 -4.54 -5.31
C ILE A 86 -2.41 -5.58 -5.06
N PRO A 87 -1.48 -5.88 -5.99
CA PRO A 87 -0.38 -6.80 -5.70
C PRO A 87 0.59 -6.33 -4.61
N LEU A 88 0.77 -5.01 -4.47
CA LEU A 88 1.61 -4.45 -3.40
C LEU A 88 0.96 -4.59 -2.02
N VAL A 89 -0.37 -4.45 -1.94
CA VAL A 89 -1.12 -4.70 -0.71
C VAL A 89 -0.95 -6.16 -0.28
N GLU A 90 -1.08 -7.10 -1.22
CA GLU A 90 -0.83 -8.52 -0.98
C GLU A 90 0.53 -8.77 -0.32
N GLN A 91 1.60 -8.24 -0.93
CA GLN A 91 2.96 -8.39 -0.41
C GLN A 91 3.17 -7.74 0.96
N SER A 92 2.32 -6.81 1.36
CA SER A 92 2.47 -6.00 2.57
C SER A 92 1.50 -6.37 3.70
N MET A 93 0.65 -7.37 3.51
CA MET A 93 -0.42 -7.72 4.46
C MET A 93 0.08 -8.11 5.85
N PHE A 94 1.22 -8.80 5.93
CA PHE A 94 1.83 -9.14 7.22
C PHE A 94 2.22 -7.89 8.03
N LEU A 95 2.36 -6.72 7.37
CA LEU A 95 2.66 -5.43 8.02
C LEU A 95 1.42 -4.82 8.69
N ARG A 96 0.21 -5.30 8.40
CA ARG A 96 -1.04 -4.80 8.98
C ARG A 96 -1.06 -4.88 10.51
N ASN A 97 -0.34 -5.85 11.06
CA ASN A 97 -0.26 -6.08 12.50
C ASN A 97 1.03 -5.53 13.13
N VAL A 98 1.85 -4.80 12.37
CA VAL A 98 3.02 -4.12 12.95
C VAL A 98 2.53 -2.93 13.78
N PRO A 99 2.88 -2.83 15.07
CA PRO A 99 2.47 -1.71 15.89
C PRO A 99 2.92 -0.38 15.26
N THR A 100 1.95 0.48 14.99
CA THR A 100 2.18 1.81 14.37
C THR A 100 2.46 2.90 15.41
N GLU A 101 2.70 2.54 16.66
CA GLU A 101 3.05 3.50 17.73
C GLU A 101 4.35 4.28 17.46
N ASN A 102 5.07 3.88 16.40
CA ASN A 102 6.27 4.57 15.96
C ASN A 102 5.91 5.78 15.08
N ASN A 103 6.09 6.99 15.60
CA ASN A 103 5.88 8.26 14.88
C ASN A 103 6.57 8.29 13.49
N ASN A 104 7.66 7.55 13.31
CA ASN A 104 8.37 7.46 12.06
C ASN A 104 7.55 6.77 10.95
N LEU A 105 6.85 5.67 11.25
CA LEU A 105 6.02 4.98 10.25
C LEU A 105 4.82 5.82 9.82
N ASN A 106 4.25 6.61 10.73
CA ASN A 106 3.15 7.52 10.39
C ASN A 106 3.59 8.62 9.42
N SER A 107 4.78 9.17 9.61
CA SER A 107 5.33 10.19 8.68
C SER A 107 5.65 9.59 7.31
N VAL A 108 6.25 8.40 7.26
CA VAL A 108 6.54 7.69 6.00
C VAL A 108 5.23 7.33 5.26
N TRP A 109 4.20 6.90 5.99
CA TRP A 109 2.87 6.64 5.41
C TRP A 109 2.23 7.91 4.82
N ALA A 110 2.29 9.03 5.57
CA ALA A 110 1.79 10.32 5.08
C ALA A 110 2.53 10.76 3.80
N GLU A 111 3.84 10.56 3.76
CA GLU A 111 4.67 10.82 2.57
C GLU A 111 4.30 9.89 1.40
N ALA A 112 4.07 8.61 1.67
CA ALA A 112 3.69 7.62 0.65
C ALA A 112 2.34 7.95 0.01
N THR A 113 1.39 8.47 0.77
CA THR A 113 0.03 8.83 0.30
C THR A 113 -0.10 10.26 -0.18
N ALA A 114 0.94 11.10 -0.05
CA ALA A 114 0.90 12.50 -0.48
C ALA A 114 0.55 12.70 -1.97
N PRO A 115 1.05 11.90 -2.94
CA PRO A 115 0.66 12.04 -4.33
C PRO A 115 -0.84 11.80 -4.54
N LEU A 116 -1.40 10.77 -3.90
CA LEU A 116 -2.84 10.52 -3.93
C LEU A 116 -3.62 11.69 -3.32
N THR A 117 -3.22 12.16 -2.14
CA THR A 117 -3.86 13.31 -1.48
C THR A 117 -3.89 14.53 -2.37
N SER A 118 -2.76 14.89 -2.98
CA SER A 118 -2.67 16.03 -3.90
C SER A 118 -3.58 15.86 -5.11
N TYR A 119 -3.65 14.66 -5.67
CA TYR A 119 -4.52 14.36 -6.81
C TYR A 119 -6.01 14.47 -6.43
N LEU A 120 -6.41 13.98 -5.28
CA LEU A 120 -7.80 14.07 -4.80
C LEU A 120 -8.22 15.52 -4.54
N ILE A 121 -7.32 16.35 -4.00
CA ILE A 121 -7.56 17.79 -3.83
C ILE A 121 -7.83 18.45 -5.19
N GLN A 122 -7.05 18.11 -6.23
CA GLN A 122 -7.29 18.63 -7.58
C GLN A 122 -8.67 18.20 -8.12
N LEU A 123 -9.08 16.94 -7.91
CA LEU A 123 -10.39 16.45 -8.32
C LEU A 123 -11.53 17.19 -7.60
N GLN A 124 -11.34 17.60 -6.35
CA GLN A 124 -12.30 18.44 -5.62
C GLN A 124 -12.34 19.87 -6.19
N GLN A 125 -11.17 20.44 -6.51
CA GLN A 125 -11.10 21.80 -7.09
C GLN A 125 -11.86 21.92 -8.41
N VAL A 126 -11.76 20.89 -9.26
CA VAL A 126 -12.48 20.86 -10.55
C VAL A 126 -13.92 20.33 -10.44
N GLY A 127 -14.40 20.03 -9.24
CA GLY A 127 -15.80 19.65 -8.97
C GLY A 127 -16.15 18.21 -9.31
N ILE A 128 -15.16 17.32 -9.45
CA ILE A 128 -15.39 15.87 -9.67
C ILE A 128 -15.73 15.17 -8.35
N LEU A 129 -15.05 15.55 -7.28
CA LEU A 129 -15.33 15.05 -5.92
C LEU A 129 -16.00 16.14 -5.08
N GLY A 130 -16.80 15.71 -4.11
CA GLY A 130 -17.48 16.59 -3.16
C GLY A 130 -16.46 17.43 -2.38
N LYS A 131 -16.59 18.77 -2.41
CA LYS A 131 -15.69 19.69 -1.71
C LYS A 131 -15.85 19.65 -0.19
N GLU A 132 -16.98 19.19 0.27
CA GLU A 132 -17.34 19.00 1.69
C GLU A 132 -16.68 17.77 2.31
N ILE A 133 -16.16 16.83 1.50
CA ILE A 133 -15.58 15.59 1.99
C ILE A 133 -14.13 15.85 2.45
N PRO A 134 -13.77 15.58 3.73
CA PRO A 134 -12.39 15.75 4.17
C PRO A 134 -11.40 14.91 3.41
N HIS A 135 -10.25 15.48 3.01
CA HIS A 135 -9.21 14.76 2.25
C HIS A 135 -8.75 13.49 2.95
N ARG A 136 -8.61 13.52 4.28
CA ARG A 136 -8.25 12.35 5.08
C ARG A 136 -9.26 11.21 4.90
N TRP A 137 -10.55 11.54 4.82
CA TRP A 137 -11.60 10.55 4.58
C TRP A 137 -11.51 9.95 3.18
N LEU A 138 -11.28 10.80 2.16
CA LEU A 138 -11.11 10.34 0.78
C LEU A 138 -9.95 9.34 0.66
N VAL A 139 -8.80 9.66 1.24
CA VAL A 139 -7.64 8.76 1.24
C VAL A 139 -7.94 7.47 2.02
N ALA A 140 -8.46 7.58 3.25
CA ALA A 140 -8.74 6.43 4.11
C ALA A 140 -9.75 5.47 3.48
N SER A 141 -10.85 5.99 2.91
CA SER A 141 -11.88 5.17 2.24
C SER A 141 -11.33 4.46 0.99
N TYR A 142 -10.52 5.15 0.19
CA TYR A 142 -9.87 4.52 -0.96
C TYR A 142 -8.95 3.37 -0.55
N ILE A 143 -8.09 3.59 0.45
CA ILE A 143 -7.19 2.56 0.96
C ILE A 143 -7.97 1.39 1.59
N SER A 144 -9.06 1.66 2.30
CA SER A 144 -9.91 0.60 2.88
C SER A 144 -10.53 -0.29 1.80
N LEU A 145 -10.97 0.31 0.68
CA LEU A 145 -11.47 -0.45 -0.46
C LEU A 145 -10.38 -1.29 -1.15
N LEU A 146 -9.13 -0.81 -1.19
CA LEU A 146 -8.01 -1.62 -1.68
C LEU A 146 -7.79 -2.87 -0.83
N PHE A 147 -7.87 -2.76 0.50
CA PHE A 147 -7.77 -3.93 1.39
C PHE A 147 -8.93 -4.89 1.20
N ALA A 148 -10.17 -4.38 1.13
CA ALA A 148 -11.35 -5.21 0.85
C ALA A 148 -11.23 -5.95 -0.48
N ALA A 149 -10.79 -5.27 -1.53
CA ALA A 149 -10.58 -5.87 -2.84
C ALA A 149 -9.50 -6.95 -2.83
N TRP A 150 -8.42 -6.72 -2.07
CA TRP A 150 -7.37 -7.70 -1.92
C TRP A 150 -7.88 -8.96 -1.16
N ASP A 151 -8.66 -8.78 -0.09
CA ASP A 151 -9.26 -9.91 0.64
C ASP A 151 -10.04 -10.81 -0.33
N GLU A 152 -10.89 -10.25 -1.19
CA GLU A 152 -11.67 -11.01 -2.18
C GLU A 152 -10.80 -11.69 -3.27
N VAL A 153 -9.71 -11.02 -3.68
CA VAL A 153 -8.74 -11.61 -4.62
C VAL A 153 -8.00 -12.78 -3.97
N SER A 154 -7.61 -12.66 -2.71
CA SER A 154 -6.89 -13.70 -1.97
C SER A 154 -7.74 -14.94 -1.71
N LEU A 155 -9.06 -14.76 -1.57
CA LEU A 155 -10.04 -15.84 -1.45
C LEU A 155 -10.38 -16.51 -2.79
N GLY A 156 -9.90 -15.94 -3.90
CA GLY A 156 -10.21 -16.42 -5.25
C GLY A 156 -11.61 -16.05 -5.76
N GLU A 157 -12.36 -15.21 -5.02
CA GLU A 157 -13.72 -14.78 -5.38
C GLU A 157 -13.72 -13.73 -6.49
N LEU A 158 -12.65 -12.92 -6.60
CA LEU A 158 -12.49 -11.89 -7.63
C LEU A 158 -11.12 -12.00 -8.33
N GLY A 159 -11.13 -11.78 -9.66
CA GLY A 159 -9.90 -11.52 -10.38
C GLY A 159 -9.37 -10.10 -10.11
N SER A 160 -8.04 -9.91 -10.06
CA SER A 160 -7.39 -8.61 -9.74
C SER A 160 -7.90 -7.44 -10.60
N LEU A 161 -8.17 -7.66 -11.89
CA LEU A 161 -8.72 -6.63 -12.78
C LEU A 161 -10.16 -6.25 -12.40
N GLN A 162 -10.99 -7.23 -12.07
CA GLN A 162 -12.38 -7.01 -11.62
C GLN A 162 -12.39 -6.28 -10.29
N ALA A 163 -11.57 -6.69 -9.32
CA ALA A 163 -11.40 -6.06 -8.03
C ALA A 163 -10.98 -4.58 -8.17
N SER A 164 -10.00 -4.29 -9.04
CA SER A 164 -9.56 -2.92 -9.32
C SER A 164 -10.69 -2.03 -9.87
N ARG A 165 -11.51 -2.56 -10.78
CA ARG A 165 -12.69 -1.83 -11.31
C ARG A 165 -13.73 -1.57 -10.23
N LEU A 166 -13.98 -2.55 -9.37
CA LEU A 166 -14.92 -2.40 -8.24
C LEU A 166 -14.45 -1.34 -7.25
N VAL A 167 -13.18 -1.31 -6.89
CA VAL A 167 -12.61 -0.26 -6.02
C VAL A 167 -12.90 1.12 -6.60
N VAL A 168 -12.46 1.36 -7.83
CA VAL A 168 -12.61 2.69 -8.46
C VAL A 168 -14.07 3.07 -8.63
N HIS A 169 -14.92 2.16 -9.12
CA HIS A 169 -16.32 2.41 -9.32
C HIS A 169 -17.07 2.71 -8.02
N THR A 170 -16.88 1.88 -7.00
CA THR A 170 -17.53 2.05 -5.69
C THR A 170 -17.08 3.35 -5.03
N TRP A 171 -15.76 3.61 -5.05
CA TRP A 171 -15.20 4.80 -4.42
C TRP A 171 -15.65 6.09 -5.09
N LEU A 172 -15.62 6.17 -6.43
CA LEU A 172 -16.06 7.36 -7.18
C LEU A 172 -17.55 7.65 -6.98
N ARG A 173 -18.39 6.64 -6.88
CA ARG A 173 -19.82 6.84 -6.61
C ARG A 173 -20.09 7.31 -5.18
N GLY A 174 -19.30 6.83 -4.19
CA GLY A 174 -19.42 7.25 -2.81
C GLY A 174 -18.76 8.60 -2.51
N ALA A 175 -17.78 9.02 -3.33
CA ALA A 175 -17.04 10.27 -3.17
C ALA A 175 -17.54 11.41 -4.09
N GLY A 176 -18.50 11.13 -4.96
CA GLY A 176 -19.14 12.12 -5.81
C GLY A 176 -20.05 13.09 -5.05
N HIS A 177 -20.62 14.05 -5.74
CA HIS A 177 -21.59 14.99 -5.14
C HIS A 177 -22.81 14.25 -4.60
N ILE A 178 -23.07 14.40 -3.30
CA ILE A 178 -24.31 14.00 -2.66
C ILE A 178 -25.24 15.21 -2.68
N SER A 179 -26.29 15.15 -3.52
CA SER A 179 -27.44 16.02 -3.35
C SER A 179 -28.29 15.42 -2.22
N ILE A 180 -28.19 15.95 -1.01
CA ILE A 180 -29.09 15.68 0.11
C ILE A 180 -30.22 16.70 0.08
#